data_7aaa99ceeecaabb6ada2c6c080637e7b
#
_entry.id   7aaa99ceeecaabb6ada2c6c080637e7b
#
_cell.length_a   1.000
_cell.length_b   1.000
_cell.length_c   1.000
_cell.angle_alpha   90.00
_cell.angle_beta   90.00
_cell.angle_gamma   90.00
#
_symmetry.space_group_name_H-M   'P 1'
#
loop_
_entity.id
_entity.type
_entity.pdbx_description
1 polymer ?
#
loop_
_entity_poly.entity_id
_entity_poly.type
_entity_poly.pdbx_seq_one_letter_code
_entity_poly.pdbx_strand_id
1 'polypeptide(L)'
;MKKILIISSNRLGDSILSSGLNKFFKDKNYSVTFACGPLPYGLFKFCGNIDKIFSFKKKKFSLHWLYLWTKVIFNFWECVVDLRGSAISFFLFTKKRLIYKNLINDELHKTKSVSLLVTKRNLPPNFKLNFTKQKSKNFEILKLKRGKYKNVILVAPCANWIGKTWPIDRFVTLIKKLREDKIFSKSKFIIIGAADEKKKMKKLLDNKSINLLDLVGKIDLIEMYNLMQKSDLFIGNDSGLMHLAALAKVPTVGLFGPSDLKKYRPFGIKTLAIKSPKNFNELMGYEGFNPKKVNSLMTGLKVNHVYAKIIKFYKGLK
;
A
#
# COMPACT_ATOMS: atom_id res chain seq x y z
N MET A 1 -3.90 6.41 -31.57
CA MET A 1 -3.76 6.97 -30.20
C MET A 1 -2.31 6.80 -29.75
N LYS A 2 -1.69 7.86 -29.22
CA LYS A 2 -0.30 7.83 -28.72
C LYS A 2 -0.19 6.88 -27.52
N LYS A 3 0.86 6.07 -27.47
CA LYS A 3 1.05 5.02 -26.45
C LYS A 3 2.07 5.43 -25.40
N ILE A 4 1.77 5.17 -24.14
CA ILE A 4 2.69 5.38 -22.99
C ILE A 4 2.96 4.03 -22.33
N LEU A 5 4.22 3.77 -22.01
CA LEU A 5 4.61 2.65 -21.16
C LEU A 5 5.09 3.16 -19.80
N ILE A 6 4.48 2.65 -18.73
CA ILE A 6 4.92 2.90 -17.35
C ILE A 6 5.43 1.60 -16.76
N ILE A 7 6.74 1.54 -16.48
CA ILE A 7 7.40 0.40 -15.82
C ILE A 7 7.43 0.70 -14.32
N SER A 8 6.55 0.03 -13.58
CA SER A 8 6.33 0.26 -12.14
C SER A 8 6.99 -0.80 -11.25
N SER A 9 6.69 -0.79 -9.97
CA SER A 9 7.32 -1.60 -8.94
C SER A 9 6.69 -2.99 -8.80
N ASN A 10 7.45 -3.91 -8.19
CA ASN A 10 6.94 -5.18 -7.68
C ASN A 10 6.23 -5.02 -6.32
N ARG A 11 6.40 -3.88 -5.67
CA ARG A 11 5.80 -3.58 -4.37
C ARG A 11 4.47 -2.85 -4.57
N LEU A 12 3.44 -3.29 -3.86
CA LEU A 12 2.10 -2.71 -3.95
C LEU A 12 2.09 -1.22 -3.57
N GLY A 13 2.73 -0.85 -2.46
CA GLY A 13 2.76 0.53 -1.99
C GLY A 13 3.40 1.50 -3.00
N ASP A 14 4.56 1.14 -3.57
CA ASP A 14 5.23 1.97 -4.59
C ASP A 14 4.36 2.15 -5.84
N SER A 15 3.69 1.08 -6.28
CA SER A 15 2.78 1.13 -7.43
C SER A 15 1.55 2.00 -7.16
N ILE A 16 1.02 1.97 -5.93
CA ILE A 16 -0.07 2.85 -5.51
C ILE A 16 0.40 4.30 -5.49
N LEU A 17 1.54 4.60 -4.87
CA LEU A 17 2.06 5.96 -4.76
C LEU A 17 2.41 6.60 -6.12
N SER A 18 2.65 5.77 -7.15
CA SER A 18 2.90 6.23 -8.53
C SER A 18 1.66 6.22 -9.43
N SER A 19 0.52 5.73 -8.96
CA SER A 19 -0.67 5.50 -9.79
C SER A 19 -1.31 6.76 -10.37
N GLY A 20 -1.00 7.94 -9.80
CA GLY A 20 -1.40 9.23 -10.37
C GLY A 20 -0.89 9.45 -11.80
N LEU A 21 0.24 8.81 -12.17
CA LEU A 21 0.74 8.85 -13.55
C LEU A 21 -0.24 8.23 -14.55
N ASN A 22 -0.90 7.12 -14.18
CA ASN A 22 -1.86 6.46 -15.06
C ASN A 22 -3.02 7.41 -15.41
N LYS A 23 -3.57 8.07 -14.38
CA LYS A 23 -4.62 9.08 -14.58
C LYS A 23 -4.13 10.26 -15.42
N PHE A 24 -2.95 10.81 -15.11
CA PHE A 24 -2.38 11.95 -15.81
C PHE A 24 -2.26 11.72 -17.33
N PHE A 25 -1.76 10.55 -17.75
CA PHE A 25 -1.66 10.23 -19.16
C PHE A 25 -3.00 9.87 -19.77
N LYS A 26 -3.89 9.21 -19.02
CA LYS A 26 -5.23 8.88 -19.51
C LYS A 26 -6.08 10.13 -19.77
N ASP A 27 -6.02 11.13 -18.88
CA ASP A 27 -6.70 12.42 -19.04
C ASP A 27 -6.19 13.22 -20.25
N LYS A 28 -4.98 12.92 -20.73
CA LYS A 28 -4.38 13.48 -21.96
C LYS A 28 -4.63 12.63 -23.20
N ASN A 29 -5.57 11.69 -23.15
CA ASN A 29 -5.96 10.81 -24.24
C ASN A 29 -4.82 9.88 -24.75
N TYR A 30 -3.89 9.49 -23.87
CA TYR A 30 -2.90 8.46 -24.20
C TYR A 30 -3.45 7.06 -23.92
N SER A 31 -2.98 6.07 -24.71
CA SER A 31 -3.12 4.66 -24.37
C SER A 31 -2.08 4.26 -23.34
N VAL A 32 -2.51 3.94 -22.13
CA VAL A 32 -1.63 3.63 -21.01
C VAL A 32 -1.39 2.14 -20.93
N THR A 33 -0.13 1.73 -21.11
CA THR A 33 0.36 0.39 -20.81
C THR A 33 1.13 0.42 -19.48
N PHE A 34 0.76 -0.44 -18.54
CA PHE A 34 1.33 -0.51 -17.21
C PHE A 34 2.01 -1.87 -17.00
N ALA A 35 3.30 -1.85 -16.65
CA ALA A 35 4.06 -3.06 -16.34
C ALA A 35 4.43 -3.05 -14.85
N CYS A 36 4.08 -4.10 -14.11
CA CYS A 36 4.29 -4.18 -12.67
C CYS A 36 4.51 -5.63 -12.20
N GLY A 37 4.83 -5.81 -10.92
CA GLY A 37 4.93 -7.15 -10.33
C GLY A 37 3.57 -7.82 -10.13
N PRO A 38 3.56 -9.12 -9.75
CA PRO A 38 2.32 -9.91 -9.60
C PRO A 38 1.36 -9.34 -8.55
N LEU A 39 1.88 -8.84 -7.44
CA LEU A 39 1.04 -8.30 -6.36
C LEU A 39 0.30 -7.03 -6.79
N PRO A 40 0.95 -5.97 -7.31
CA PRO A 40 0.24 -4.81 -7.88
C PRO A 40 -0.67 -5.19 -9.05
N TYR A 41 -0.29 -6.16 -9.88
CA TYR A 41 -1.13 -6.63 -10.98
C TYR A 41 -2.51 -7.08 -10.50
N GLY A 42 -2.58 -7.78 -9.35
CA GLY A 42 -3.85 -8.22 -8.75
C GLY A 42 -4.86 -7.09 -8.54
N LEU A 43 -4.38 -5.87 -8.24
CA LEU A 43 -5.21 -4.67 -8.10
C LEU A 43 -5.40 -3.96 -9.45
N PHE A 44 -4.30 -3.62 -10.13
CA PHE A 44 -4.31 -2.69 -11.27
C PHE A 44 -4.91 -3.26 -12.56
N LYS A 45 -5.06 -4.59 -12.68
CA LYS A 45 -5.81 -5.21 -13.78
C LYS A 45 -7.28 -4.74 -13.86
N PHE A 46 -7.83 -4.24 -12.75
CA PHE A 46 -9.19 -3.68 -12.67
C PHE A 46 -9.21 -2.14 -12.80
N CYS A 47 -8.06 -1.50 -13.04
CA CYS A 47 -7.99 -0.04 -13.13
C CYS A 47 -8.44 0.47 -14.51
N GLY A 48 -9.43 1.36 -14.54
CA GLY A 48 -9.95 1.97 -15.77
C GLY A 48 -9.00 3.00 -16.42
N ASN A 49 -7.97 3.44 -15.68
CA ASN A 49 -6.94 4.34 -16.21
C ASN A 49 -5.80 3.59 -16.93
N ILE A 50 -5.94 2.28 -17.12
CA ILE A 50 -4.94 1.40 -17.75
C ILE A 50 -5.60 0.61 -18.88
N ASP A 51 -5.07 0.74 -20.10
CA ASP A 51 -5.59 0.05 -21.27
C ASP A 51 -4.97 -1.36 -21.40
N LYS A 52 -3.65 -1.48 -21.17
CA LYS A 52 -2.94 -2.77 -21.16
C LYS A 52 -2.11 -2.90 -19.89
N ILE A 53 -2.04 -4.10 -19.35
CA ILE A 53 -1.23 -4.38 -18.16
C ILE A 53 -0.43 -5.66 -18.37
N PHE A 54 0.84 -5.61 -17.96
CA PHE A 54 1.75 -6.75 -17.96
C PHE A 54 2.26 -7.02 -16.55
N SER A 55 2.26 -8.31 -16.17
CA SER A 55 2.87 -8.76 -14.92
C SER A 55 4.22 -9.38 -15.20
N PHE A 56 5.26 -8.96 -14.44
CA PHE A 56 6.57 -9.59 -14.49
C PHE A 56 7.03 -10.00 -13.09
N LYS A 57 7.27 -11.29 -12.91
CA LYS A 57 7.82 -11.85 -11.66
C LYS A 57 9.34 -11.84 -11.71
N LYS A 58 10.00 -11.34 -10.69
CA LYS A 58 11.47 -11.36 -10.59
C LYS A 58 12.00 -12.79 -10.84
N LYS A 59 12.92 -12.95 -11.79
CA LYS A 59 13.58 -14.22 -12.13
C LYS A 59 15.09 -14.09 -11.94
N LYS A 60 15.78 -15.21 -11.77
CA LYS A 60 17.25 -15.28 -11.77
C LYS A 60 17.79 -14.65 -13.08
N PHE A 61 19.01 -14.15 -13.06
CA PHE A 61 19.68 -13.49 -14.21
C PHE A 61 18.85 -12.39 -14.87
N SER A 62 17.94 -11.77 -14.14
CA SER A 62 17.09 -10.68 -14.66
C SER A 62 16.23 -11.04 -15.89
N LEU A 63 15.98 -12.31 -16.16
CA LEU A 63 15.21 -12.80 -17.31
C LEU A 63 13.76 -12.26 -17.38
N HIS A 64 13.24 -11.73 -16.30
CA HIS A 64 11.95 -11.05 -16.29
C HIS A 64 11.95 -9.75 -17.12
N TRP A 65 13.11 -9.11 -17.30
CA TRP A 65 13.22 -7.96 -18.18
C TRP A 65 13.18 -8.35 -19.66
N LEU A 66 13.82 -9.47 -20.04
CA LEU A 66 13.72 -10.03 -21.38
C LEU A 66 12.25 -10.39 -21.70
N TYR A 67 11.55 -11.04 -20.77
CA TYR A 67 10.12 -11.32 -20.93
C TYR A 67 9.30 -10.04 -21.15
N LEU A 68 9.52 -9.00 -20.35
CA LEU A 68 8.80 -7.74 -20.54
C LEU A 68 9.17 -7.12 -21.90
N TRP A 69 10.45 -7.15 -22.29
CA TRP A 69 10.94 -6.60 -23.52
C TRP A 69 10.24 -7.22 -24.74
N THR A 70 10.11 -8.53 -24.82
CA THR A 70 9.38 -9.21 -25.91
C THR A 70 7.92 -8.79 -26.02
N LYS A 71 7.29 -8.34 -24.93
CA LYS A 71 5.89 -7.88 -24.93
C LYS A 71 5.73 -6.42 -25.38
N VAL A 72 6.79 -5.62 -25.34
CA VAL A 72 6.68 -4.17 -25.54
C VAL A 72 7.54 -3.63 -26.68
N ILE A 73 8.54 -4.39 -27.19
CA ILE A 73 9.51 -3.94 -28.20
C ILE A 73 8.85 -3.51 -29.53
N PHE A 74 7.86 -4.25 -30.00
CA PHE A 74 7.19 -3.99 -31.28
C PHE A 74 6.20 -2.82 -31.26
N ASN A 75 6.31 -1.94 -30.25
CA ASN A 75 5.52 -0.72 -30.17
C ASN A 75 6.43 0.51 -30.23
N PHE A 76 5.99 1.55 -30.94
CA PHE A 76 6.56 2.87 -30.80
C PHE A 76 5.85 3.58 -29.62
N TRP A 77 6.64 4.06 -28.65
CA TRP A 77 6.15 4.72 -27.45
C TRP A 77 6.35 6.23 -27.57
N GLU A 78 5.29 7.01 -27.38
CA GLU A 78 5.44 8.47 -27.23
C GLU A 78 6.29 8.80 -26.00
N CYS A 79 6.10 8.05 -24.91
CA CYS A 79 6.93 8.16 -23.72
C CYS A 79 7.05 6.82 -22.99
N VAL A 80 8.24 6.50 -22.50
CA VAL A 80 8.51 5.42 -21.56
C VAL A 80 8.86 6.05 -20.21
N VAL A 81 8.07 5.75 -19.17
CA VAL A 81 8.33 6.17 -17.78
C VAL A 81 8.81 4.97 -17.00
N ASP A 82 10.10 4.91 -16.73
CA ASP A 82 10.74 3.80 -16.01
C ASP A 82 10.99 4.19 -14.55
N LEU A 83 10.13 3.68 -13.66
CA LEU A 83 10.23 3.91 -12.21
C LEU A 83 11.18 2.93 -11.52
N ARG A 84 11.80 2.02 -12.29
CA ARG A 84 12.74 1.01 -11.78
C ARG A 84 14.19 1.33 -12.11
N GLY A 85 14.43 2.27 -13.03
CA GLY A 85 15.76 2.52 -13.55
C GLY A 85 16.35 1.30 -14.26
N SER A 86 15.51 0.56 -14.98
CA SER A 86 15.90 -0.67 -15.64
C SER A 86 16.58 -0.41 -16.99
N ALA A 87 17.51 -1.28 -17.40
CA ALA A 87 18.16 -1.18 -18.70
C ALA A 87 17.18 -1.35 -19.87
N ILE A 88 16.07 -2.06 -19.66
CA ILE A 88 15.08 -2.34 -20.72
C ILE A 88 14.58 -1.07 -21.41
N SER A 89 14.42 0.03 -20.67
CA SER A 89 13.92 1.28 -21.22
C SER A 89 14.80 1.84 -22.35
N PHE A 90 16.10 1.50 -22.37
CA PHE A 90 17.04 1.93 -23.42
C PHE A 90 16.89 1.12 -24.72
N PHE A 91 16.35 -0.08 -24.65
CA PHE A 91 16.14 -0.98 -25.80
C PHE A 91 14.71 -0.92 -26.36
N LEU A 92 13.99 0.19 -26.13
CA LEU A 92 12.66 0.41 -26.66
C LEU A 92 12.62 1.61 -27.60
N PHE A 93 11.82 1.49 -28.66
CA PHE A 93 11.56 2.60 -29.59
C PHE A 93 10.65 3.62 -28.91
N THR A 94 11.21 4.77 -28.53
CA THR A 94 10.47 5.81 -27.82
C THR A 94 10.95 7.22 -28.19
N LYS A 95 10.00 8.15 -28.29
CA LYS A 95 10.29 9.57 -28.48
C LYS A 95 10.87 10.21 -27.21
N LYS A 96 10.37 9.82 -26.03
CA LYS A 96 10.81 10.37 -24.74
C LYS A 96 11.01 9.26 -23.71
N ARG A 97 12.13 9.34 -22.98
CA ARG A 97 12.45 8.41 -21.90
C ARG A 97 12.62 9.17 -20.60
N LEU A 98 11.86 8.77 -19.58
CA LEU A 98 11.88 9.35 -18.24
C LEU A 98 12.23 8.25 -17.25
N ILE A 99 13.43 8.34 -16.68
CA ILE A 99 13.95 7.33 -15.75
C ILE A 99 13.98 7.93 -14.36
N TYR A 100 13.33 7.24 -13.41
CA TYR A 100 13.39 7.61 -12.01
C TYR A 100 14.76 7.25 -11.43
N LYS A 101 15.54 8.28 -11.10
CA LYS A 101 16.79 8.13 -10.34
C LYS A 101 16.49 8.44 -8.88
N ASN A 102 16.95 7.61 -7.95
CA ASN A 102 16.73 7.81 -6.49
C ASN A 102 17.29 9.15 -5.95
N LEU A 103 18.13 9.83 -6.74
CA LEU A 103 18.73 11.12 -6.41
C LEU A 103 17.78 12.33 -6.60
N ILE A 104 16.54 12.10 -7.10
CA ILE A 104 15.57 13.19 -7.24
C ILE A 104 14.97 13.44 -5.86
N ASN A 105 15.63 14.30 -5.09
CA ASN A 105 15.16 14.93 -3.86
C ASN A 105 14.53 13.95 -2.85
N ASP A 106 15.37 13.27 -2.08
CA ASP A 106 14.96 12.27 -1.07
C ASP A 106 14.09 12.85 0.06
N GLU A 107 13.98 14.17 0.17
CA GLU A 107 13.13 14.83 1.16
C GLU A 107 11.65 14.89 0.78
N LEU A 108 11.32 14.61 -0.49
CA LEU A 108 9.95 14.69 -0.97
C LEU A 108 9.19 13.38 -0.75
N HIS A 109 7.90 13.53 -0.52
CA HIS A 109 6.98 12.38 -0.54
C HIS A 109 7.09 11.64 -1.89
N LYS A 110 7.08 10.30 -1.88
CA LYS A 110 7.28 9.46 -3.08
C LYS A 110 6.34 9.83 -4.23
N THR A 111 5.10 10.15 -3.94
CA THR A 111 4.13 10.63 -4.94
C THR A 111 4.62 11.90 -5.66
N LYS A 112 5.16 12.88 -4.91
CA LYS A 112 5.67 14.12 -5.50
C LYS A 112 6.94 13.87 -6.29
N SER A 113 7.90 13.10 -5.76
CA SER A 113 9.13 12.72 -6.47
C SER A 113 8.85 12.07 -7.81
N VAL A 114 7.89 11.13 -7.86
CA VAL A 114 7.49 10.45 -9.10
C VAL A 114 6.80 11.41 -10.06
N SER A 115 5.96 12.32 -9.54
CA SER A 115 5.26 13.31 -10.37
C SER A 115 6.21 14.25 -11.11
N LEU A 116 7.33 14.62 -10.47
CA LEU A 116 8.33 15.52 -11.05
C LEU A 116 8.98 14.99 -12.33
N LEU A 117 8.89 13.69 -12.60
CA LEU A 117 9.34 13.13 -13.88
C LEU A 117 8.54 13.64 -15.07
N VAL A 118 7.26 13.94 -14.88
CA VAL A 118 6.34 14.28 -15.98
C VAL A 118 5.75 15.68 -15.87
N THR A 119 5.68 16.25 -14.66
CA THR A 119 5.06 17.55 -14.41
C THR A 119 5.52 18.17 -13.09
N LYS A 120 5.52 19.49 -12.99
CA LYS A 120 5.76 20.22 -11.72
C LYS A 120 4.65 20.04 -10.69
N ARG A 121 3.45 19.60 -11.12
CA ARG A 121 2.29 19.36 -10.23
C ARG A 121 2.45 18.06 -9.47
N ASN A 122 1.85 17.98 -8.30
CA ASN A 122 1.72 16.71 -7.58
C ASN A 122 0.56 15.90 -8.19
N LEU A 123 0.83 14.66 -8.54
CA LEU A 123 -0.16 13.72 -9.08
C LEU A 123 -0.56 12.75 -7.96
N PRO A 124 -1.68 12.99 -7.27
CA PRO A 124 -2.12 12.13 -6.18
C PRO A 124 -2.35 10.69 -6.66
N PRO A 125 -2.13 9.69 -5.81
CA PRO A 125 -2.50 8.31 -6.11
C PRO A 125 -3.96 8.22 -6.57
N ASN A 126 -4.20 7.50 -7.65
CA ASN A 126 -5.52 7.38 -8.24
C ASN A 126 -5.80 5.95 -8.69
N PHE A 127 -7.00 5.49 -8.38
CA PHE A 127 -7.52 4.21 -8.84
C PHE A 127 -8.99 4.38 -9.21
N LYS A 128 -9.29 4.25 -10.50
CA LYS A 128 -10.66 4.23 -11.02
C LYS A 128 -11.04 2.78 -11.30
N LEU A 129 -11.90 2.21 -10.48
CA LEU A 129 -12.37 0.84 -10.67
C LEU A 129 -13.13 0.73 -11.99
N ASN A 130 -12.79 -0.26 -12.80
CA ASN A 130 -13.55 -0.62 -13.99
C ASN A 130 -14.46 -1.82 -13.68
N PHE A 131 -15.73 -1.54 -13.47
CA PHE A 131 -16.74 -2.54 -13.10
C PHE A 131 -16.97 -3.60 -14.18
N THR A 132 -16.73 -3.30 -15.47
CA THR A 132 -16.89 -4.27 -16.55
C THR A 132 -15.83 -5.38 -16.49
N LYS A 133 -14.68 -5.10 -15.92
CA LYS A 133 -13.59 -6.07 -15.72
C LYS A 133 -13.79 -6.93 -14.46
N GLN A 134 -14.68 -6.51 -13.56
CA GLN A 134 -14.97 -7.20 -12.33
C GLN A 134 -16.25 -8.02 -12.49
N LYS A 135 -16.14 -9.33 -12.78
CA LYS A 135 -17.24 -10.27 -12.51
C LYS A 135 -17.37 -10.36 -10.99
N SER A 136 -18.52 -9.94 -10.45
CA SER A 136 -18.79 -9.96 -9.02
C SER A 136 -18.67 -11.38 -8.47
N LYS A 137 -17.54 -11.70 -7.86
CA LYS A 137 -17.49 -12.81 -6.92
C LYS A 137 -18.14 -12.30 -5.63
N ASN A 138 -19.12 -13.05 -5.16
CA ASN A 138 -19.96 -12.84 -4.00
C ASN A 138 -19.41 -11.91 -2.93
N PHE A 139 -19.90 -10.69 -2.91
CA PHE A 139 -19.70 -9.70 -1.86
C PHE A 139 -20.44 -10.05 -0.54
N GLU A 140 -20.63 -11.33 -0.23
CA GLU A 140 -21.27 -11.74 1.02
C GLU A 140 -20.54 -11.28 2.27
N ILE A 141 -19.22 -11.09 2.18
CA ILE A 141 -18.41 -10.52 3.27
C ILE A 141 -18.85 -9.07 3.61
N LEU A 142 -19.48 -8.37 2.66
CA LEU A 142 -19.99 -7.01 2.85
C LEU A 142 -21.41 -6.96 3.41
N LYS A 143 -22.05 -8.09 3.63
CA LYS A 143 -23.24 -8.24 4.48
C LYS A 143 -22.88 -8.17 5.97
N LEU A 144 -21.76 -7.53 6.33
CA LEU A 144 -21.58 -6.98 7.66
C LEU A 144 -22.78 -6.06 7.91
N LYS A 145 -23.82 -6.62 8.54
CA LYS A 145 -25.03 -5.91 8.88
C LYS A 145 -24.61 -4.65 9.65
N ARG A 146 -24.53 -3.50 8.97
CA ARG A 146 -24.18 -2.21 9.58
C ARG A 146 -24.98 -1.96 10.85
N GLY A 147 -26.23 -2.50 10.92
CA GLY A 147 -27.10 -2.33 12.08
C GLY A 147 -26.59 -2.95 13.39
N LYS A 148 -25.66 -3.92 13.36
CA LYS A 148 -25.12 -4.55 14.57
C LYS A 148 -23.89 -3.82 15.13
N TYR A 149 -23.12 -3.12 14.29
CA TYR A 149 -21.87 -2.49 14.66
C TYR A 149 -21.87 -1.01 14.27
N LYS A 150 -21.42 -0.15 15.20
CA LYS A 150 -21.30 1.30 14.97
C LYS A 150 -20.16 1.62 14.02
N ASN A 151 -19.04 0.89 14.11
CA ASN A 151 -17.86 1.08 13.28
C ASN A 151 -17.29 -0.26 12.81
N VAL A 152 -16.68 -0.27 11.63
CA VAL A 152 -15.87 -1.37 11.08
C VAL A 152 -14.42 -0.92 11.04
N ILE A 153 -13.56 -1.60 11.78
CA ILE A 153 -12.14 -1.26 11.93
C ILE A 153 -11.30 -2.36 11.31
N LEU A 154 -10.51 -2.02 10.32
CA LEU A 154 -9.55 -2.94 9.69
C LEU A 154 -8.21 -2.85 10.38
N VAL A 155 -7.60 -3.99 10.69
CA VAL A 155 -6.28 -4.06 11.29
C VAL A 155 -5.36 -4.93 10.44
N ALA A 156 -4.24 -4.35 9.98
CA ALA A 156 -3.20 -5.02 9.21
C ALA A 156 -1.89 -5.08 10.02
N PRO A 157 -1.70 -6.10 10.88
CA PRO A 157 -0.62 -6.11 11.86
C PRO A 157 0.73 -6.55 11.30
N CYS A 158 0.82 -6.99 10.04
CA CYS A 158 2.07 -7.39 9.41
C CYS A 158 2.60 -6.37 8.41
N ALA A 159 3.91 -6.41 8.19
CA ALA A 159 4.61 -5.75 7.11
C ALA A 159 5.52 -6.76 6.40
N ASN A 160 6.03 -6.41 5.22
CA ASN A 160 6.91 -7.27 4.42
C ASN A 160 8.27 -7.57 5.06
N TRP A 161 8.62 -6.88 6.15
CA TRP A 161 9.84 -7.05 6.92
C TRP A 161 9.55 -6.91 8.41
N ILE A 162 10.13 -7.82 9.22
CA ILE A 162 9.91 -7.87 10.67
C ILE A 162 10.31 -6.57 11.38
N GLY A 163 11.37 -5.91 10.94
CA GLY A 163 11.81 -4.63 11.50
C GLY A 163 10.77 -3.50 11.43
N LYS A 164 9.84 -3.57 10.47
CA LYS A 164 8.73 -2.64 10.30
C LYS A 164 7.42 -3.12 10.94
N THR A 165 7.44 -4.27 11.59
CA THR A 165 6.24 -4.87 12.19
C THR A 165 6.16 -4.49 13.65
N TRP A 166 5.14 -3.76 14.05
CA TRP A 166 4.85 -3.50 15.44
C TRP A 166 4.48 -4.81 16.15
N PRO A 167 4.97 -5.08 17.37
CA PRO A 167 4.75 -6.37 18.04
C PRO A 167 3.28 -6.77 18.12
N ILE A 168 2.97 -8.02 17.77
CA ILE A 168 1.59 -8.53 17.72
C ILE A 168 0.85 -8.38 19.05
N ASP A 169 1.55 -8.57 20.17
CA ASP A 169 0.96 -8.40 21.53
C ASP A 169 0.46 -6.98 21.75
N ARG A 170 1.11 -6.00 21.15
CA ARG A 170 0.68 -4.61 21.25
C ARG A 170 -0.56 -4.33 20.43
N PHE A 171 -0.77 -5.02 19.29
CA PHE A 171 -2.04 -4.97 18.58
C PHE A 171 -3.17 -5.59 19.40
N VAL A 172 -2.91 -6.72 20.10
CA VAL A 172 -3.87 -7.32 21.02
C VAL A 172 -4.29 -6.31 22.10
N THR A 173 -3.30 -5.72 22.78
CA THR A 173 -3.54 -4.72 23.83
C THR A 173 -4.25 -3.47 23.30
N LEU A 174 -3.86 -2.97 22.12
CA LEU A 174 -4.50 -1.82 21.48
C LEU A 174 -5.99 -2.10 21.19
N ILE A 175 -6.31 -3.26 20.61
CA ILE A 175 -7.69 -3.62 20.28
C ILE A 175 -8.54 -3.73 21.55
N LYS A 176 -8.01 -4.32 22.63
CA LYS A 176 -8.70 -4.37 23.92
C LYS A 176 -9.02 -2.96 24.43
N LYS A 177 -8.01 -2.07 24.47
CA LYS A 177 -8.21 -0.67 24.89
C LYS A 177 -9.20 0.09 24.00
N LEU A 178 -9.17 -0.11 22.69
CA LEU A 178 -10.15 0.51 21.79
C LEU A 178 -11.57 -0.01 22.05
N ARG A 179 -11.73 -1.28 22.42
CA ARG A 179 -13.05 -1.84 22.76
C ARG A 179 -13.63 -1.32 24.07
N GLU A 180 -12.78 -0.96 25.00
CA GLU A 180 -13.17 -0.34 26.29
C GLU A 180 -13.55 1.14 26.09
N ASP A 181 -13.10 1.79 25.01
CA ASP A 181 -13.41 3.18 24.71
C ASP A 181 -14.85 3.35 24.18
N LYS A 182 -15.57 4.37 24.69
CA LYS A 182 -16.96 4.68 24.30
C LYS A 182 -17.15 4.86 22.78
N ILE A 183 -16.12 5.31 22.05
CA ILE A 183 -16.17 5.54 20.60
C ILE A 183 -16.19 4.20 19.85
N PHE A 184 -15.43 3.21 20.31
CA PHE A 184 -15.16 1.96 19.61
C PHE A 184 -15.75 0.71 20.29
N SER A 185 -16.46 0.83 21.41
CA SER A 185 -17.05 -0.29 22.17
C SER A 185 -17.98 -1.17 21.32
N LYS A 186 -18.75 -0.55 20.42
CA LYS A 186 -19.65 -1.25 19.47
C LYS A 186 -19.02 -1.41 18.08
N SER A 187 -17.70 -1.63 18.00
CA SER A 187 -16.98 -1.79 16.72
C SER A 187 -16.74 -3.26 16.38
N LYS A 188 -16.77 -3.58 15.07
CA LYS A 188 -16.27 -4.84 14.54
C LYS A 188 -14.81 -4.66 14.10
N PHE A 189 -13.92 -5.45 14.69
CA PHE A 189 -12.52 -5.51 14.28
C PHE A 189 -12.31 -6.66 13.28
N ILE A 190 -11.68 -6.36 12.18
CA ILE A 190 -11.38 -7.30 11.08
C ILE A 190 -9.88 -7.33 10.86
N ILE A 191 -9.29 -8.50 10.98
CA ILE A 191 -7.86 -8.71 10.71
C ILE A 191 -7.68 -9.07 9.26
N ILE A 192 -6.77 -8.35 8.59
CA ILE A 192 -6.44 -8.50 7.18
C ILE A 192 -4.94 -8.66 6.98
N GLY A 193 -4.57 -9.37 5.91
CA GLY A 193 -3.19 -9.65 5.56
C GLY A 193 -3.10 -10.71 4.47
N ALA A 194 -1.88 -11.01 4.03
CA ALA A 194 -1.62 -12.10 3.09
C ALA A 194 -1.66 -13.48 3.78
N ALA A 195 -1.92 -14.54 3.01
CA ALA A 195 -2.06 -15.89 3.56
C ALA A 195 -0.79 -16.38 4.28
N ASP A 196 0.38 -16.05 3.75
CA ASP A 196 1.68 -16.40 4.33
C ASP A 196 2.00 -15.65 5.63
N GLU A 197 1.28 -14.57 5.92
CA GLU A 197 1.41 -13.81 7.17
C GLU A 197 0.61 -14.43 8.33
N LYS A 198 -0.31 -15.35 8.07
CA LYS A 198 -1.25 -15.90 9.07
C LYS A 198 -0.54 -16.49 10.29
N LYS A 199 0.56 -17.22 10.08
CA LYS A 199 1.36 -17.80 11.19
C LYS A 199 1.91 -16.73 12.13
N LYS A 200 2.31 -15.56 11.59
CA LYS A 200 2.84 -14.43 12.37
C LYS A 200 1.76 -13.77 13.24
N MET A 201 0.50 -13.89 12.86
CA MET A 201 -0.66 -13.31 13.55
C MET A 201 -1.36 -14.29 14.50
N LYS A 202 -0.86 -15.55 14.64
CA LYS A 202 -1.52 -16.60 15.39
C LYS A 202 -1.96 -16.14 16.79
N LYS A 203 -1.07 -15.50 17.54
CA LYS A 203 -1.36 -15.00 18.91
C LYS A 203 -2.52 -13.99 18.94
N LEU A 204 -2.72 -13.19 17.89
CA LEU A 204 -3.83 -12.28 17.76
C LEU A 204 -5.12 -13.01 17.35
N LEU A 205 -5.02 -13.91 16.36
CA LEU A 205 -6.17 -14.60 15.79
C LEU A 205 -6.78 -15.64 16.74
N ASP A 206 -5.94 -16.33 17.53
CA ASP A 206 -6.37 -17.34 18.49
C ASP A 206 -6.86 -16.72 19.83
N ASN A 207 -6.81 -15.41 19.97
CA ASN A 207 -7.20 -14.73 21.20
C ASN A 207 -8.73 -14.68 21.36
N LYS A 208 -9.29 -15.63 22.09
CA LYS A 208 -10.74 -15.76 22.33
C LYS A 208 -11.35 -14.59 23.10
N SER A 209 -10.54 -13.81 23.86
CA SER A 209 -11.05 -12.65 24.60
C SER A 209 -11.38 -11.45 23.70
N ILE A 210 -11.02 -11.53 22.41
CA ILE A 210 -11.28 -10.47 21.45
C ILE A 210 -12.11 -11.05 20.31
N ASN A 211 -13.36 -10.58 20.16
CA ASN A 211 -14.21 -10.99 19.03
C ASN A 211 -13.72 -10.34 17.73
N LEU A 212 -12.91 -11.06 16.96
CA LEU A 212 -12.32 -10.63 15.70
C LEU A 212 -12.96 -11.38 14.53
N LEU A 213 -12.98 -10.74 13.35
CA LEU A 213 -13.22 -11.43 12.08
C LEU A 213 -11.86 -11.63 11.37
N ASP A 214 -11.48 -12.88 11.15
CA ASP A 214 -10.27 -13.24 10.41
C ASP A 214 -10.55 -13.28 8.90
N LEU A 215 -9.99 -12.35 8.13
CA LEU A 215 -9.96 -12.33 6.67
C LEU A 215 -8.55 -12.48 6.09
N VAL A 216 -7.58 -12.93 6.88
CA VAL A 216 -6.19 -13.11 6.46
C VAL A 216 -6.10 -14.21 5.39
N GLY A 217 -5.67 -13.83 4.17
CA GLY A 217 -5.57 -14.72 3.02
C GLY A 217 -6.90 -15.18 2.41
N LYS A 218 -8.03 -14.63 2.86
CA LYS A 218 -9.38 -15.06 2.43
C LYS A 218 -9.99 -14.18 1.35
N ILE A 219 -9.45 -12.98 1.14
CA ILE A 219 -9.93 -12.01 0.16
C ILE A 219 -8.77 -11.50 -0.69
N ASP A 220 -9.05 -11.20 -1.96
CA ASP A 220 -8.08 -10.62 -2.88
C ASP A 220 -7.95 -9.09 -2.72
N LEU A 221 -7.01 -8.47 -3.47
CA LEU A 221 -6.75 -7.03 -3.33
C LEU A 221 -7.92 -6.14 -3.76
N ILE A 222 -8.75 -6.59 -4.68
CA ILE A 222 -9.92 -5.79 -5.11
C ILE A 222 -11.05 -5.90 -4.10
N GLU A 223 -11.27 -7.08 -3.54
CA GLU A 223 -12.20 -7.28 -2.44
C GLU A 223 -11.76 -6.49 -1.20
N MET A 224 -10.45 -6.49 -0.92
CA MET A 224 -9.84 -5.68 0.13
C MET A 224 -10.09 -4.18 -0.09
N TYR A 225 -9.86 -3.68 -1.31
CA TYR A 225 -10.11 -2.27 -1.66
C TYR A 225 -11.58 -1.89 -1.42
N ASN A 226 -12.52 -2.75 -1.86
CA ASN A 226 -13.95 -2.52 -1.67
C ASN A 226 -14.37 -2.60 -0.18
N LEU A 227 -13.77 -3.50 0.60
CA LEU A 227 -13.97 -3.58 2.04
C LEU A 227 -13.47 -2.30 2.73
N MET A 228 -12.29 -1.81 2.34
CA MET A 228 -11.72 -0.56 2.86
C MET A 228 -12.65 0.64 2.60
N GLN A 229 -13.23 0.76 1.41
CA GLN A 229 -14.17 1.85 1.08
C GLN A 229 -15.42 1.88 1.97
N LYS A 230 -15.79 0.75 2.57
CA LYS A 230 -16.97 0.59 3.45
C LYS A 230 -16.62 0.56 4.93
N SER A 231 -15.35 0.72 5.27
CA SER A 231 -14.84 0.70 6.63
C SER A 231 -14.66 2.10 7.20
N ASP A 232 -14.66 2.21 8.52
CA ASP A 232 -14.62 3.50 9.23
C ASP A 232 -13.20 3.87 9.69
N LEU A 233 -12.30 2.88 9.80
CA LEU A 233 -10.91 3.10 10.21
C LEU A 233 -10.03 1.93 9.75
N PHE A 234 -8.83 2.26 9.30
CA PHE A 234 -7.73 1.32 9.07
C PHE A 234 -6.58 1.61 10.04
N ILE A 235 -6.03 0.57 10.65
CA ILE A 235 -4.83 0.62 11.50
C ILE A 235 -3.85 -0.43 11.03
N GLY A 236 -2.62 -0.05 10.70
CA GLY A 236 -1.60 -1.02 10.27
C GLY A 236 -0.20 -0.46 10.23
N ASN A 237 0.78 -1.33 9.98
CA ASN A 237 2.16 -0.91 9.79
C ASN A 237 2.38 -0.22 8.44
N ASP A 238 3.55 0.41 8.25
CA ASP A 238 4.03 0.88 6.95
C ASP A 238 4.12 -0.30 5.97
N SER A 239 3.07 -0.47 5.17
CA SER A 239 2.88 -1.60 4.25
C SER A 239 2.08 -1.21 3.02
N GLY A 240 2.02 -2.10 2.03
CA GLY A 240 1.18 -1.91 0.84
C GLY A 240 -0.31 -1.78 1.16
N LEU A 241 -0.81 -2.45 2.21
CA LEU A 241 -2.21 -2.36 2.64
C LEU A 241 -2.54 -0.99 3.25
N MET A 242 -1.59 -0.35 3.95
CA MET A 242 -1.75 1.02 4.43
C MET A 242 -1.94 2.01 3.27
N HIS A 243 -1.14 1.87 2.21
CA HIS A 243 -1.31 2.71 1.02
C HIS A 243 -2.60 2.41 0.26
N LEU A 244 -3.04 1.14 0.25
CA LEU A 244 -4.32 0.74 -0.33
C LEU A 244 -5.50 1.35 0.44
N ALA A 245 -5.42 1.37 1.77
CA ALA A 245 -6.42 2.00 2.63
C ALA A 245 -6.52 3.52 2.36
N ALA A 246 -5.39 4.20 2.28
CA ALA A 246 -5.35 5.63 1.94
C ALA A 246 -5.91 5.90 0.52
N LEU A 247 -5.61 5.02 -0.46
CA LEU A 247 -6.16 5.07 -1.81
C LEU A 247 -7.68 4.87 -1.84
N ALA A 248 -8.19 3.96 -0.99
CA ALA A 248 -9.62 3.72 -0.79
C ALA A 248 -10.33 4.83 -0.01
N LYS A 249 -9.58 5.83 0.48
CA LYS A 249 -10.06 6.99 1.26
C LYS A 249 -10.68 6.65 2.62
N VAL A 250 -10.43 5.46 3.16
CA VAL A 250 -10.78 5.16 4.55
C VAL A 250 -9.83 5.93 5.47
N PRO A 251 -10.30 6.46 6.61
CA PRO A 251 -9.42 7.03 7.62
C PRO A 251 -8.30 6.05 7.97
N THR A 252 -7.04 6.45 7.75
CA THR A 252 -5.89 5.53 7.75
C THR A 252 -4.86 5.92 8.78
N VAL A 253 -4.58 5.01 9.71
CA VAL A 253 -3.48 5.13 10.69
C VAL A 253 -2.35 4.19 10.30
N GLY A 254 -1.20 4.76 9.95
CA GLY A 254 0.03 4.03 9.67
C GLY A 254 1.01 4.09 10.84
N LEU A 255 1.51 2.92 11.27
CA LEU A 255 2.53 2.79 12.31
C LEU A 255 3.90 2.66 11.66
N PHE A 256 4.83 3.54 12.03
CA PHE A 256 6.14 3.67 11.42
C PHE A 256 7.26 3.41 12.41
N GLY A 257 8.23 2.62 11.99
CA GLY A 257 9.50 2.38 12.66
C GLY A 257 10.66 2.99 11.86
N PRO A 258 11.50 2.13 11.22
CA PRO A 258 12.70 2.57 10.50
C PRO A 258 12.44 3.26 9.15
N SER A 259 11.19 3.30 8.67
CA SER A 259 10.89 3.94 7.40
C SER A 259 10.89 5.45 7.49
N ASP A 260 11.34 6.10 6.42
CA ASP A 260 11.25 7.54 6.30
C ASP A 260 9.77 7.98 6.14
N LEU A 261 9.29 8.67 7.17
CA LEU A 261 7.93 9.18 7.24
C LEU A 261 7.65 10.24 6.18
N LYS A 262 8.64 11.11 5.88
CA LYS A 262 8.47 12.16 4.87
C LYS A 262 8.15 11.53 3.52
N LYS A 263 8.84 10.44 3.20
CA LYS A 263 8.77 9.75 1.90
C LYS A 263 7.56 8.81 1.75
N TYR A 264 7.17 8.10 2.83
CA TYR A 264 6.24 6.96 2.75
C TYR A 264 5.00 7.06 3.63
N ARG A 265 4.73 8.19 4.28
CA ARG A 265 3.46 8.35 5.01
C ARG A 265 2.26 8.08 4.10
N PRO A 266 1.12 7.62 4.63
CA PRO A 266 -0.08 7.43 3.82
C PRO A 266 -0.50 8.76 3.19
N PHE A 267 -0.85 8.73 1.90
CA PHE A 267 -1.19 9.93 1.14
C PHE A 267 -2.67 10.27 1.27
N GLY A 268 -3.01 11.45 1.73
CA GLY A 268 -4.39 11.94 1.81
C GLY A 268 -4.66 12.77 3.06
N ILE A 269 -5.83 13.43 3.11
CA ILE A 269 -6.22 14.31 4.22
C ILE A 269 -6.71 13.53 5.45
N LYS A 270 -7.32 12.35 5.25
CA LYS A 270 -7.80 11.49 6.34
C LYS A 270 -6.74 10.45 6.72
N THR A 271 -5.51 10.90 6.96
CA THR A 271 -4.39 10.00 7.26
C THR A 271 -3.58 10.48 8.45
N LEU A 272 -3.14 9.53 9.26
CA LEU A 272 -2.26 9.75 10.40
C LEU A 272 -1.08 8.79 10.32
N ALA A 273 0.13 9.29 10.44
CA ALA A 273 1.33 8.49 10.61
C ALA A 273 1.86 8.65 12.03
N ILE A 274 2.04 7.53 12.73
CA ILE A 274 2.55 7.49 14.10
C ILE A 274 3.94 6.84 14.07
N LYS A 275 4.97 7.62 14.37
CA LYS A 275 6.37 7.18 14.29
C LYS A 275 6.87 6.67 15.64
N SER A 276 7.76 5.67 15.60
CA SER A 276 8.59 5.27 16.74
C SER A 276 9.44 6.47 17.22
N PRO A 277 9.73 6.59 18.53
CA PRO A 277 10.57 7.66 19.05
C PRO A 277 11.95 7.72 18.40
N LYS A 278 12.57 6.59 18.13
CA LYS A 278 13.88 6.49 17.48
C LYS A 278 13.81 6.76 15.98
N ASN A 279 14.79 7.46 15.45
CA ASN A 279 14.90 7.74 14.03
C ASN A 279 15.57 6.59 13.24
N PHE A 280 15.71 6.75 11.92
CA PHE A 280 16.29 5.74 11.03
C PHE A 280 17.72 5.35 11.45
N ASN A 281 18.59 6.36 11.71
CA ASN A 281 19.98 6.10 12.07
C ASN A 281 20.12 5.40 13.42
N GLU A 282 19.32 5.78 14.41
CA GLU A 282 19.28 5.12 15.72
C GLU A 282 18.78 3.66 15.65
N LEU A 283 17.94 3.36 14.66
CA LEU A 283 17.37 2.01 14.51
C LEU A 283 18.19 1.10 13.60
N MET A 284 18.91 1.63 12.63
CA MET A 284 19.57 0.87 11.58
C MET A 284 21.00 1.32 11.27
N GLY A 285 21.46 2.47 11.79
CA GLY A 285 22.77 3.06 11.49
C GLY A 285 23.91 2.59 12.41
N TYR A 286 23.69 1.60 13.28
CA TYR A 286 24.73 1.08 14.16
C TYR A 286 25.59 0.01 13.47
N GLU A 287 26.84 -0.08 13.88
CA GLU A 287 27.78 -1.08 13.37
C GLU A 287 27.27 -2.52 13.60
N GLY A 288 27.43 -3.38 12.60
CA GLY A 288 26.93 -4.78 12.65
C GLY A 288 25.43 -4.93 12.43
N PHE A 289 24.69 -3.88 12.05
CA PHE A 289 23.27 -4.02 11.73
C PHE A 289 23.03 -5.03 10.59
N ASN A 290 22.22 -6.04 10.86
CA ASN A 290 21.84 -7.04 9.86
C ASN A 290 20.31 -7.15 9.74
N PRO A 291 19.69 -6.68 8.65
CA PRO A 291 18.24 -6.68 8.48
C PRO A 291 17.59 -8.08 8.47
N LYS A 292 18.38 -9.15 8.28
CA LYS A 292 17.89 -10.53 8.31
C LYS A 292 17.86 -11.13 9.71
N LYS A 293 18.59 -10.53 10.67
CA LYS A 293 18.73 -11.04 12.04
C LYS A 293 18.01 -10.18 13.10
N VAL A 294 17.34 -9.10 12.68
CA VAL A 294 16.64 -8.21 13.63
C VAL A 294 15.25 -8.69 13.95
N ASN A 295 14.81 -8.39 15.16
CA ASN A 295 13.42 -8.43 15.58
C ASN A 295 12.71 -7.10 15.22
N SER A 296 11.52 -6.89 15.76
CA SER A 296 10.81 -5.62 15.58
C SER A 296 11.63 -4.43 16.06
N LEU A 297 11.86 -3.46 15.17
CA LEU A 297 12.48 -2.17 15.50
C LEU A 297 11.46 -1.15 16.04
N MET A 298 10.20 -1.57 16.23
CA MET A 298 9.10 -0.72 16.68
C MET A 298 8.76 -0.91 18.16
N THR A 299 9.64 -1.56 18.93
CA THR A 299 9.44 -1.79 20.37
C THR A 299 9.39 -0.51 21.20
N GLY A 300 9.96 0.60 20.73
CA GLY A 300 9.84 1.92 21.36
C GLY A 300 8.45 2.55 21.23
N LEU A 301 7.63 2.15 20.25
CA LEU A 301 6.30 2.71 20.04
C LEU A 301 5.31 2.12 21.05
N LYS A 302 4.94 2.86 22.08
CA LYS A 302 4.09 2.41 23.19
C LYS A 302 2.61 2.38 22.83
N VAL A 303 1.85 1.40 23.35
CA VAL A 303 0.41 1.22 23.09
C VAL A 303 -0.41 2.45 23.49
N ASN A 304 -0.15 3.01 24.69
CA ASN A 304 -0.90 4.18 25.17
C ASN A 304 -0.72 5.40 24.25
N HIS A 305 0.49 5.59 23.70
CA HIS A 305 0.74 6.68 22.74
C HIS A 305 -0.06 6.47 21.45
N VAL A 306 -0.03 5.25 20.90
CA VAL A 306 -0.77 4.90 19.67
C VAL A 306 -2.28 5.08 19.91
N TYR A 307 -2.81 4.56 21.03
CA TYR A 307 -4.21 4.70 21.42
C TYR A 307 -4.64 6.18 21.49
N ALA A 308 -3.93 7.00 22.26
CA ALA A 308 -4.25 8.42 22.41
C ALA A 308 -4.26 9.18 21.07
N LYS A 309 -3.29 8.89 20.20
CA LYS A 309 -3.22 9.47 18.84
C LYS A 309 -4.39 9.04 17.97
N ILE A 310 -4.81 7.77 18.02
CA ILE A 310 -5.97 7.25 17.28
C ILE A 310 -7.25 7.95 17.75
N ILE A 311 -7.48 8.04 19.06
CA ILE A 311 -8.67 8.71 19.62
C ILE A 311 -8.73 10.16 19.17
N LYS A 312 -7.62 10.91 19.32
CA LYS A 312 -7.54 12.32 18.88
C LYS A 312 -7.84 12.45 17.39
N PHE A 313 -7.20 11.62 16.56
CA PHE A 313 -7.40 11.63 15.11
C PHE A 313 -8.83 11.34 14.71
N TYR A 314 -9.44 10.28 15.29
CA TYR A 314 -10.80 9.88 14.94
C TYR A 314 -11.85 10.89 15.37
N LYS A 315 -11.66 11.55 16.54
CA LYS A 315 -12.50 12.67 16.97
C LYS A 315 -12.44 13.86 16.02
N GLY A 316 -11.27 14.17 15.46
CA GLY A 316 -11.07 15.27 14.52
C GLY A 316 -11.60 15.00 13.11
N LEU A 317 -12.12 13.78 12.82
CA LEU A 317 -12.75 13.44 11.54
C LEU A 317 -14.27 13.65 11.55
N LYS A 318 -14.85 13.81 12.72
CA LYS A 318 -16.28 14.06 12.94
C LYS A 318 -16.53 15.55 13.07
#